data_337b9436e11979dd22df89fa0b1cda62
#
_entry.id   337b9436e11979dd22df89fa0b1cda62
#
_cell.length_a   1.000
_cell.length_b   1.000
_cell.length_c   1.000
_cell.angle_alpha   90.00
_cell.angle_beta   90.00
_cell.angle_gamma   90.00
#
_symmetry.space_group_name_H-M   'P 1'
#
loop_
_entity.id
_entity.type
_entity.pdbx_description
1 polymer ?
#
loop_
_entity_poly.entity_id
_entity_poly.type
_entity_poly.pdbx_seq_one_letter_code
_entity_poly.pdbx_strand_id
1 'polypeptide(L)'
;MIIRSATPDDAGRLLEIYSYYVENTAVTFEIDVPSFEEFQKRISVTMERYPYIVLENKGRIEGYAYAGVFYDRAAYDHSCEVTIYLDRNSHGKGYGRILYDELEKELKERGIINLYACIADPVTEDEYLTSNSEQFHGHLGYVKNGEFHKCGYKFGRWYNMIYMEKIIGEHY
;
A
#
# COMPACT_ATOMS: atom_id res chain seq x y z
N MET A 1 14.36 -16.28 0.49
CA MET A 1 13.47 -15.11 0.32
C MET A 1 13.33 -14.85 -1.17
N ILE A 2 12.09 -14.68 -1.65
CA ILE A 2 11.76 -14.50 -3.08
C ILE A 2 10.77 -13.35 -3.18
N ILE A 3 10.93 -12.47 -4.18
CA ILE A 3 9.89 -11.54 -4.60
C ILE A 3 9.39 -12.03 -5.97
N ARG A 4 8.09 -12.07 -6.13
CA ARG A 4 7.43 -12.50 -7.36
C ARG A 4 6.12 -11.77 -7.57
N SER A 5 5.62 -11.80 -8.80
CA SER A 5 4.24 -11.37 -9.07
C SER A 5 3.26 -12.21 -8.25
N ALA A 6 2.21 -11.55 -7.76
CA ALA A 6 1.08 -12.24 -7.16
C ALA A 6 0.32 -13.06 -8.22
N THR A 7 -0.44 -14.02 -7.75
CA THR A 7 -1.40 -14.76 -8.56
C THR A 7 -2.77 -14.73 -7.87
N PRO A 8 -3.88 -15.00 -8.57
CA PRO A 8 -5.19 -15.11 -7.93
C PRO A 8 -5.23 -16.14 -6.79
N ASP A 9 -4.38 -17.16 -6.83
CA ASP A 9 -4.29 -18.19 -5.80
C ASP A 9 -3.68 -17.66 -4.48
N ASP A 10 -2.95 -16.55 -4.52
CA ASP A 10 -2.41 -15.90 -3.33
C ASP A 10 -3.48 -15.14 -2.53
N ALA A 11 -4.66 -14.89 -3.11
CA ALA A 11 -5.68 -14.02 -2.54
C ALA A 11 -6.08 -14.41 -1.11
N GLY A 12 -6.13 -15.69 -0.79
CA GLY A 12 -6.47 -16.15 0.57
C GLY A 12 -5.47 -15.66 1.60
N ARG A 13 -4.18 -15.78 1.30
CA ARG A 13 -3.11 -15.33 2.22
C ARG A 13 -3.02 -13.81 2.28
N LEU A 14 -3.18 -13.12 1.15
CA LEU A 14 -3.16 -11.66 1.12
C LEU A 14 -4.36 -11.07 1.87
N LEU A 15 -5.53 -11.68 1.74
CA LEU A 15 -6.71 -11.29 2.51
C LEU A 15 -6.53 -11.51 4.01
N GLU A 16 -5.90 -12.61 4.42
CA GLU A 16 -5.54 -12.86 5.83
C GLU A 16 -4.67 -11.73 6.39
N ILE A 17 -3.63 -11.30 5.65
CA ILE A 17 -2.79 -10.18 6.04
C ILE A 17 -3.61 -8.90 6.16
N TYR A 18 -4.41 -8.57 5.15
CA TYR A 18 -5.20 -7.35 5.09
C TYR A 18 -6.30 -7.28 6.15
N SER A 19 -6.96 -8.42 6.42
CA SER A 19 -8.06 -8.52 7.40
C SER A 19 -7.64 -8.04 8.79
N TYR A 20 -6.42 -8.34 9.20
CA TYR A 20 -5.90 -7.85 10.47
C TYR A 20 -5.95 -6.31 10.55
N TYR A 21 -5.57 -5.63 9.48
CA TYR A 21 -5.57 -4.16 9.44
C TYR A 21 -6.98 -3.58 9.38
N VAL A 22 -7.90 -4.25 8.70
CA VAL A 22 -9.32 -3.84 8.66
C VAL A 22 -9.94 -3.92 10.04
N GLU A 23 -9.74 -5.03 10.74
CA GLU A 23 -10.42 -5.34 12.00
C GLU A 23 -9.78 -4.66 13.22
N ASN A 24 -8.48 -4.44 13.22
CA ASN A 24 -7.73 -4.05 14.42
C ASN A 24 -7.04 -2.70 14.34
N THR A 25 -7.04 -2.05 13.18
CA THR A 25 -6.32 -0.78 12.98
C THR A 25 -7.11 0.21 12.16
N ALA A 26 -6.68 1.48 12.20
CA ALA A 26 -7.15 2.52 11.29
C ALA A 26 -6.14 2.78 10.14
N VAL A 27 -5.17 1.89 9.91
CA VAL A 27 -4.24 1.96 8.76
C VAL A 27 -5.00 1.93 7.44
N THR A 28 -6.07 1.17 7.35
CA THR A 28 -7.08 1.24 6.28
C THR A 28 -8.39 1.78 6.86
N PHE A 29 -9.10 2.59 6.09
CA PHE A 29 -10.43 3.08 6.47
C PHE A 29 -11.56 2.13 6.05
N GLU A 30 -11.23 0.99 5.44
CA GLU A 30 -12.21 -0.05 5.18
C GLU A 30 -12.76 -0.59 6.52
N ILE A 31 -14.09 -0.69 6.63
CA ILE A 31 -14.77 -1.06 7.88
C ILE A 31 -14.98 -2.57 7.95
N ASP A 32 -15.43 -3.16 6.86
CA ASP A 32 -15.74 -4.58 6.76
C ASP A 32 -14.66 -5.31 5.94
N VAL A 33 -14.28 -6.50 6.37
CA VAL A 33 -13.37 -7.34 5.58
C VAL A 33 -14.06 -7.74 4.29
N PRO A 34 -13.45 -7.47 3.11
CA PRO A 34 -14.02 -7.90 1.84
C PRO A 34 -14.11 -9.43 1.77
N SER A 35 -15.05 -9.95 0.96
CA SER A 35 -15.11 -11.38 0.68
C SER A 35 -13.85 -11.83 -0.08
N PHE A 36 -13.58 -13.14 -0.05
CA PHE A 36 -12.49 -13.72 -0.82
C PHE A 36 -12.62 -13.39 -2.31
N GLU A 37 -13.81 -13.56 -2.87
CA GLU A 37 -14.10 -13.30 -4.27
C GLU A 37 -13.88 -11.83 -4.64
N GLU A 38 -14.32 -10.91 -3.80
CA GLU A 38 -14.09 -9.47 -4.01
C GLU A 38 -12.60 -9.14 -3.95
N PHE A 39 -11.88 -9.68 -2.98
CA PHE A 39 -10.45 -9.42 -2.82
C PHE A 39 -9.62 -10.02 -3.98
N GLN A 40 -9.95 -11.24 -4.40
CA GLN A 40 -9.35 -11.88 -5.57
C GLN A 40 -9.56 -11.06 -6.84
N LYS A 41 -10.77 -10.52 -7.02
CA LYS A 41 -11.10 -9.63 -8.13
C LYS A 41 -10.28 -8.35 -8.10
N ARG A 42 -10.10 -7.72 -6.94
CA ARG A 42 -9.25 -6.53 -6.77
C ARG A 42 -7.82 -6.79 -7.24
N ILE A 43 -7.26 -7.94 -6.89
CA ILE A 43 -5.91 -8.35 -7.33
C ILE A 43 -5.88 -8.49 -8.85
N SER A 44 -6.81 -9.26 -9.43
CA SER A 44 -6.86 -9.53 -10.87
C SER A 44 -7.02 -8.25 -11.69
N VAL A 45 -7.92 -7.36 -11.30
CA VAL A 45 -8.15 -6.08 -11.98
C VAL A 45 -6.92 -5.16 -11.89
N THR A 46 -6.29 -5.09 -10.72
CA THR A 46 -5.06 -4.30 -10.55
C THR A 46 -3.96 -4.80 -11.46
N MET A 47 -3.78 -6.12 -11.56
CA MET A 47 -2.72 -6.74 -12.37
C MET A 47 -2.88 -6.55 -13.88
N GLU A 48 -4.05 -6.18 -14.37
CA GLU A 48 -4.25 -5.84 -15.78
C GLU A 48 -3.37 -4.66 -16.24
N ARG A 49 -3.05 -3.76 -15.31
CA ARG A 49 -2.32 -2.52 -15.64
C ARG A 49 -1.08 -2.29 -14.76
N TYR A 50 -1.09 -2.72 -13.53
CA TYR A 50 -0.08 -2.40 -12.54
C TYR A 50 0.59 -3.65 -11.97
N PRO A 51 1.85 -3.54 -11.50
CA PRO A 51 2.48 -4.63 -10.76
C PRO A 51 1.78 -4.86 -9.42
N TYR A 52 1.66 -6.13 -9.06
CA TYR A 52 1.19 -6.61 -7.78
C TYR A 52 2.16 -7.70 -7.34
N ILE A 53 2.97 -7.45 -6.32
CA ILE A 53 4.08 -8.32 -5.93
C ILE A 53 3.95 -8.81 -4.50
N VAL A 54 4.47 -9.99 -4.24
CA VAL A 54 4.52 -10.61 -2.92
C VAL A 54 5.97 -10.90 -2.53
N LEU A 55 6.26 -10.77 -1.25
CA LEU A 55 7.51 -11.24 -0.66
C LEU A 55 7.23 -12.55 0.08
N GLU A 56 7.92 -13.59 -0.36
CA GLU A 56 7.83 -14.93 0.22
C GLU A 56 9.12 -15.29 0.91
N ASN A 57 9.03 -15.77 2.15
CA ASN A 57 10.15 -16.26 2.93
C ASN A 57 9.83 -17.65 3.49
N LYS A 58 10.69 -18.63 3.20
CA LYS A 58 10.51 -20.04 3.61
C LYS A 58 9.13 -20.61 3.26
N GLY A 59 8.63 -20.31 2.06
CA GLY A 59 7.35 -20.80 1.57
C GLY A 59 6.10 -20.10 2.12
N ARG A 60 6.28 -18.98 2.85
CA ARG A 60 5.17 -18.18 3.37
C ARG A 60 5.25 -16.75 2.88
N ILE A 61 4.13 -16.21 2.42
CA ILE A 61 4.03 -14.78 2.08
C ILE A 61 4.03 -13.97 3.37
N GLU A 62 4.97 -13.04 3.47
CA GLU A 62 5.19 -12.16 4.62
C GLU A 62 4.67 -10.73 4.37
N GLY A 63 4.39 -10.39 3.12
CA GLY A 63 3.85 -9.10 2.73
C GLY A 63 3.66 -8.97 1.24
N TYR A 64 3.01 -7.89 0.84
CA TYR A 64 2.75 -7.58 -0.56
C TYR A 64 2.71 -6.08 -0.79
N ALA A 65 2.97 -5.68 -2.03
CA ALA A 65 2.86 -4.30 -2.47
C ALA A 65 2.30 -4.26 -3.89
N TYR A 66 1.58 -3.19 -4.20
CA TYR A 66 1.02 -2.99 -5.53
C TYR A 66 0.86 -1.51 -5.84
N ALA A 67 0.67 -1.22 -7.12
CA ALA A 67 0.26 0.10 -7.56
C ALA A 67 -1.18 0.06 -8.10
N GLY A 68 -1.80 1.22 -8.12
CA GLY A 68 -3.14 1.39 -8.63
C GLY A 68 -3.31 2.77 -9.26
N VAL A 69 -4.50 3.00 -9.84
CA VAL A 69 -4.84 4.27 -10.47
C VAL A 69 -4.77 5.40 -9.45
N PHE A 70 -4.05 6.48 -9.78
CA PHE A 70 -4.09 7.71 -8.99
C PHE A 70 -5.39 8.48 -9.29
N TYR A 71 -5.59 8.85 -10.56
CA TYR A 71 -6.87 9.38 -11.07
C TYR A 71 -7.12 8.80 -12.46
N ASP A 72 -8.39 8.52 -12.76
CA ASP A 72 -8.78 7.84 -14.00
C ASP A 72 -8.94 8.83 -15.17
N ARG A 73 -7.83 9.40 -15.60
CA ARG A 73 -7.71 10.21 -16.82
C ARG A 73 -6.33 10.00 -17.41
N ALA A 74 -6.23 9.96 -18.74
CA ALA A 74 -4.97 9.72 -19.46
C ALA A 74 -3.84 10.69 -19.09
N ALA A 75 -4.15 11.92 -18.70
CA ALA A 75 -3.15 12.88 -18.24
C ALA A 75 -2.38 12.42 -16.99
N TYR A 76 -2.92 11.47 -16.23
CA TYR A 76 -2.30 10.87 -15.04
C TYR A 76 -1.60 9.54 -15.31
N ASP A 77 -1.42 9.13 -16.57
CA ASP A 77 -0.86 7.81 -16.91
C ASP A 77 0.59 7.59 -16.45
N HIS A 78 1.33 8.68 -16.16
CA HIS A 78 2.68 8.61 -15.59
C HIS A 78 2.69 8.69 -14.04
N SER A 79 1.53 8.65 -13.42
CA SER A 79 1.33 8.71 -11.97
C SER A 79 0.57 7.49 -11.49
N CYS A 80 0.90 7.00 -10.29
CA CYS A 80 0.14 5.92 -9.67
C CYS A 80 0.11 6.07 -8.15
N GLU A 81 -0.85 5.40 -7.52
CA GLU A 81 -0.89 5.22 -6.08
C GLU A 81 -0.19 3.91 -5.72
N VAL A 82 0.60 3.90 -4.66
CA VAL A 82 1.30 2.72 -4.16
C VAL A 82 0.76 2.30 -2.81
N THR A 83 0.68 0.99 -2.58
CA THR A 83 0.14 0.40 -1.36
C THR A 83 1.01 -0.77 -0.92
N ILE A 84 1.19 -0.91 0.39
CA ILE A 84 1.96 -2.01 0.99
C ILE A 84 1.28 -2.50 2.28
N TYR A 85 1.25 -3.81 2.47
CA TYR A 85 0.86 -4.45 3.71
C TYR A 85 1.82 -5.58 4.06
N LEU A 86 2.29 -5.62 5.30
CA LEU A 86 3.10 -6.70 5.85
C LEU A 86 2.28 -7.52 6.85
N ASP A 87 2.55 -8.82 6.93
CA ASP A 87 2.07 -9.61 8.05
C ASP A 87 2.47 -8.94 9.36
N ARG A 88 1.54 -8.87 10.33
CA ARG A 88 1.76 -8.19 11.62
C ARG A 88 3.02 -8.65 12.37
N ASN A 89 3.47 -9.88 12.12
CA ASN A 89 4.65 -10.47 12.73
C ASN A 89 5.93 -10.27 11.89
N SER A 90 5.85 -9.54 10.77
CA SER A 90 6.92 -9.36 9.80
C SER A 90 7.46 -7.93 9.75
N HIS A 91 7.01 -7.07 10.65
CA HIS A 91 7.54 -5.72 10.79
C HIS A 91 8.99 -5.72 11.34
N GLY A 92 9.75 -4.68 11.01
CA GLY A 92 11.12 -4.49 11.51
C GLY A 92 12.18 -5.38 10.88
N LYS A 93 11.82 -6.16 9.84
CA LYS A 93 12.73 -7.08 9.13
C LYS A 93 13.27 -6.52 7.80
N GLY A 94 12.94 -5.28 7.46
CA GLY A 94 13.35 -4.66 6.21
C GLY A 94 12.51 -5.06 4.99
N TYR A 95 11.49 -5.89 5.15
CA TYR A 95 10.67 -6.40 4.04
C TYR A 95 9.94 -5.31 3.27
N GLY A 96 9.50 -4.26 3.95
CA GLY A 96 8.83 -3.13 3.33
C GLY A 96 9.71 -2.40 2.32
N ARG A 97 10.97 -2.16 2.67
CA ARG A 97 11.95 -1.56 1.75
C ARG A 97 12.19 -2.46 0.53
N ILE A 98 12.39 -3.74 0.76
CA ILE A 98 12.65 -4.71 -0.31
C ILE A 98 11.48 -4.76 -1.30
N LEU A 99 10.24 -4.76 -0.78
CA LEU A 99 9.03 -4.72 -1.62
C LEU A 99 8.94 -3.43 -2.43
N TYR A 100 9.16 -2.28 -1.80
CA TYR A 100 9.08 -1.01 -2.52
C TYR A 100 10.22 -0.81 -3.52
N ASP A 101 11.44 -1.25 -3.22
CA ASP A 101 12.55 -1.17 -4.17
C ASP A 101 12.23 -1.94 -5.47
N GLU A 102 11.63 -3.15 -5.37
CA GLU A 102 11.21 -3.90 -6.56
C GLU A 102 9.99 -3.30 -7.25
N LEU A 103 8.97 -2.86 -6.47
CA LEU A 103 7.80 -2.20 -7.03
C LEU A 103 8.17 -0.94 -7.82
N GLU A 104 9.03 -0.09 -7.26
CA GLU A 104 9.49 1.15 -7.90
C GLU A 104 10.28 0.86 -9.19
N LYS A 105 11.10 -0.18 -9.19
CA LYS A 105 11.83 -0.62 -10.38
C LYS A 105 10.86 -1.03 -11.50
N GLU A 106 9.88 -1.90 -11.20
CA GLU A 106 8.89 -2.32 -12.19
C GLU A 106 8.03 -1.14 -12.71
N LEU A 107 7.67 -0.21 -11.83
CA LEU A 107 6.91 0.98 -12.21
C LEU A 107 7.72 1.91 -13.12
N LYS A 108 8.99 2.11 -12.82
CA LYS A 108 9.89 2.90 -13.65
C LYS A 108 10.06 2.30 -15.07
N GLU A 109 10.18 0.99 -15.16
CA GLU A 109 10.24 0.26 -16.46
C GLU A 109 8.95 0.43 -17.27
N ARG A 110 7.82 0.68 -16.62
CA ARG A 110 6.52 0.96 -17.25
C ARG A 110 6.28 2.44 -17.58
N GLY A 111 7.26 3.31 -17.31
CA GLY A 111 7.16 4.74 -17.60
C GLY A 111 6.41 5.56 -16.54
N ILE A 112 6.19 5.00 -15.35
CA ILE A 112 5.67 5.76 -14.22
C ILE A 112 6.77 6.64 -13.64
N ILE A 113 6.45 7.88 -13.36
CA ILE A 113 7.37 8.90 -12.84
C ILE A 113 7.00 9.32 -11.43
N ASN A 114 5.69 9.46 -11.15
CA ASN A 114 5.18 9.97 -9.89
C ASN A 114 4.50 8.89 -9.08
N LEU A 115 4.94 8.71 -7.84
CA LEU A 115 4.34 7.79 -6.89
C LEU A 115 3.66 8.55 -5.76
N TYR A 116 2.46 8.13 -5.40
CA TYR A 116 1.69 8.69 -4.29
C TYR A 116 1.28 7.58 -3.32
N ALA A 117 1.58 7.78 -2.05
CA ALA A 117 1.08 6.94 -0.96
C ALA A 117 -0.04 7.70 -0.22
N CYS A 118 -1.21 7.08 -0.14
CA CYS A 118 -2.34 7.58 0.64
C CYS A 118 -2.30 6.92 2.01
N ILE A 119 -2.04 7.71 3.05
CA ILE A 119 -1.71 7.21 4.39
C ILE A 119 -2.70 7.77 5.40
N ALA A 120 -3.34 6.88 6.18
CA ALA A 120 -4.09 7.27 7.36
C ALA A 120 -3.13 7.86 8.39
N ASP A 121 -3.49 9.02 8.93
CA ASP A 121 -2.64 9.78 9.85
C ASP A 121 -3.41 10.10 11.14
N PRO A 122 -2.86 9.81 12.33
CA PRO A 122 -3.57 10.07 13.56
C PRO A 122 -3.65 11.58 13.87
N VAL A 123 -4.81 12.04 14.33
CA VAL A 123 -4.93 13.37 14.95
C VAL A 123 -4.07 13.40 16.22
N THR A 124 -4.15 12.31 16.98
CA THR A 124 -3.29 11.97 18.12
C THR A 124 -3.10 10.46 18.09
N GLU A 125 -1.88 9.99 18.25
CA GLU A 125 -1.59 8.54 18.27
C GLU A 125 -2.46 7.82 19.31
N ASP A 126 -2.99 6.66 18.92
CA ASP A 126 -3.83 5.81 19.74
C ASP A 126 -3.51 4.31 19.50
N GLU A 127 -4.29 3.44 20.13
CA GLU A 127 -4.12 1.98 20.00
C GLU A 127 -4.40 1.44 18.61
N TYR A 128 -5.04 2.20 17.71
CA TYR A 128 -5.40 1.79 16.36
C TYR A 128 -4.48 2.36 15.29
N LEU A 129 -3.83 3.51 15.55
CA LEU A 129 -3.03 4.19 14.56
C LEU A 129 -1.91 5.01 15.18
N THR A 130 -0.70 4.83 14.63
CA THR A 130 0.48 5.63 14.93
C THR A 130 0.99 6.31 13.67
N SER A 131 2.00 7.17 13.80
CA SER A 131 2.68 7.81 12.67
C SER A 131 3.73 6.90 11.99
N ASN A 132 3.69 5.59 12.26
CA ASN A 132 4.69 4.65 11.75
C ASN A 132 4.75 4.60 10.22
N SER A 133 3.60 4.64 9.54
CA SER A 133 3.54 4.58 8.08
C SER A 133 4.13 5.84 7.44
N GLU A 134 3.83 7.03 7.99
CA GLU A 134 4.46 8.28 7.55
C GLU A 134 5.98 8.22 7.69
N GLN A 135 6.47 7.77 8.84
CA GLN A 135 7.91 7.64 9.11
C GLN A 135 8.56 6.62 8.16
N PHE A 136 7.93 5.48 7.96
CA PHE A 136 8.40 4.45 7.03
C PHE A 136 8.55 5.00 5.60
N HIS A 137 7.53 5.66 5.08
CA HIS A 137 7.59 6.26 3.74
C HIS A 137 8.63 7.39 3.66
N GLY A 138 8.74 8.21 4.71
CA GLY A 138 9.79 9.24 4.80
C GLY A 138 11.20 8.67 4.68
N HIS A 139 11.49 7.55 5.35
CA HIS A 139 12.76 6.84 5.24
C HIS A 139 13.04 6.25 3.85
N LEU A 140 12.00 6.05 3.03
CA LEU A 140 12.13 5.60 1.64
C LEU A 140 12.20 6.75 0.63
N GLY A 141 12.22 7.99 1.12
CA GLY A 141 12.35 9.18 0.26
C GLY A 141 11.03 9.80 -0.18
N TYR A 142 9.91 9.36 0.38
CA TYR A 142 8.61 10.02 0.17
C TYR A 142 8.52 11.30 0.98
N VAL A 143 7.88 12.32 0.42
CA VAL A 143 7.69 13.64 1.04
C VAL A 143 6.20 13.93 1.15
N LYS A 144 5.77 14.36 2.32
CA LYS A 144 4.37 14.76 2.55
C LYS A 144 4.04 16.00 1.72
N ASN A 145 2.98 15.91 0.92
CA ASN A 145 2.54 16.96 0.01
C ASN A 145 1.05 17.31 0.11
N GLY A 146 0.31 16.64 0.95
CA GLY A 146 -1.10 16.95 1.19
C GLY A 146 -1.61 16.36 2.49
N GLU A 147 -2.60 17.01 3.08
CA GLU A 147 -3.24 16.60 4.33
C GLU A 147 -4.73 16.89 4.31
N PHE A 148 -5.54 15.93 4.72
CA PHE A 148 -6.99 16.05 4.87
C PHE A 148 -7.34 15.79 6.33
N HIS A 149 -7.90 16.81 6.98
CA HIS A 149 -8.17 16.77 8.39
C HIS A 149 -9.50 16.06 8.71
N LYS A 150 -9.46 15.08 9.58
CA LYS A 150 -10.65 14.38 10.10
C LYS A 150 -11.60 13.91 9.01
N CYS A 151 -11.04 13.37 7.92
CA CYS A 151 -11.81 12.88 6.78
C CYS A 151 -12.26 11.42 6.91
N GLY A 152 -11.63 10.64 7.79
CA GLY A 152 -11.96 9.24 8.07
C GLY A 152 -12.54 9.05 9.47
N TYR A 153 -13.58 8.21 9.57
CA TYR A 153 -14.22 7.87 10.84
C TYR A 153 -14.24 6.36 11.02
N LYS A 154 -13.55 5.86 12.05
CA LYS A 154 -13.44 4.44 12.36
C LYS A 154 -13.22 4.24 13.86
N PHE A 155 -13.73 3.16 14.44
CA PHE A 155 -13.67 2.88 15.90
C PHE A 155 -14.21 4.04 16.76
N GLY A 156 -15.21 4.77 16.27
CA GLY A 156 -15.76 5.93 16.98
C GLY A 156 -14.85 7.15 17.05
N ARG A 157 -13.83 7.23 16.20
CA ARG A 157 -12.80 8.29 16.19
C ARG A 157 -12.58 8.85 14.78
N TRP A 158 -12.19 10.12 14.73
CA TRP A 158 -11.80 10.80 13.50
C TRP A 158 -10.30 10.71 13.27
N TYR A 159 -9.93 10.43 12.02
CA TYR A 159 -8.54 10.35 11.57
C TYR A 159 -8.32 11.27 10.38
N ASN A 160 -7.08 11.76 10.27
CA ASN A 160 -6.60 12.47 9.08
C ASN A 160 -6.18 11.48 8.00
N MET A 161 -5.98 11.99 6.80
CA MET A 161 -5.32 11.27 5.71
C MET A 161 -4.27 12.19 5.10
N ILE A 162 -3.08 11.67 4.82
CA ILE A 162 -2.03 12.41 4.14
C ILE A 162 -1.69 11.73 2.82
N TYR A 163 -1.23 12.54 1.85
CA TYR A 163 -0.51 12.07 0.69
C TYR A 163 0.99 12.31 0.88
N MET A 164 1.78 11.29 0.51
CA MET A 164 3.22 11.41 0.39
C MET A 164 3.62 11.07 -1.04
N GLU A 165 4.54 11.84 -1.63
CA GLU A 165 4.98 11.63 -3.01
C GLU A 165 6.45 11.26 -3.11
N LYS A 166 6.78 10.49 -4.13
CA LYS A 166 8.15 10.21 -4.57
C LYS A 166 8.25 10.28 -6.08
N ILE A 167 9.21 11.05 -6.57
CA ILE A 167 9.51 11.16 -8.00
C ILE A 167 10.62 10.14 -8.32
N ILE A 168 10.36 9.20 -9.22
CA ILE A 168 11.30 8.12 -9.56
C ILE A 168 11.89 8.23 -10.97
N GLY A 169 11.55 9.26 -11.71
CA GLY A 169 12.04 9.51 -13.07
C GLY A 169 12.13 11.00 -13.37
N GLU A 170 12.57 11.34 -14.56
CA GLU A 170 12.64 12.72 -15.02
C GLU A 170 11.35 13.13 -15.73
N HIS A 171 10.87 14.33 -15.43
CA HIS A 171 9.80 14.96 -16.20
C HIS A 171 10.40 15.54 -17.49
N TYR A 172 9.87 15.16 -18.62
CA TYR A 172 10.37 15.53 -19.97
C TYR A 172 9.35 16.39 -20.73
#